data_33e6983175644d85454f88850622e3ae
#
_entry.id   33e6983175644d85454f88850622e3ae
#
_cell.length_a   1.000
_cell.length_b   1.000
_cell.length_c   1.000
_cell.angle_alpha   90.00
_cell.angle_beta   90.00
_cell.angle_gamma   90.00
#
_symmetry.space_group_name_H-M   'P 1'
#
loop_
_entity.id
_entity.type
_entity.pdbx_description
1 polymer ?
#
loop_
_entity_poly.entity_id
_entity_poly.type
_entity_poly.pdbx_seq_one_letter_code
_entity_poly.pdbx_strand_id
1 'polypeptide(L)'
;SEIIKTIYRELKNIKIPIVLDPIIKSTTGGLLIEKTAIKDFKKFLIPLATVITPNKFEAEYLSEIKIDSKKSLQKAAQKIQDMGAKNIVITGLETNGQISDFILEKKSQYTISGKKIPKINHGSGCNYSSSLLFSLVNGTSLKEAVKFSKQFTYDSIKNAKNIGYGIDITQIKNKDTIHTELNHAINKFVGIKNIYKSIPECQTNFVFSKKEPKSIKDILGVSGRIVKTGNTVTVAGDLSYGGSKHVATALITINKKFPDVRSAINLKYNKETISKLRKERLLVSSYDRTTEPKNVKTKEGSSIEWGIKY
;
A
#
# COMPACT_ATOMS: atom_id res chain seq x y z
N SER A 1 7.72 -3.59 33.06
CA SER A 1 6.64 -2.64 32.72
C SER A 1 5.34 -3.38 32.48
N GLU A 2 4.26 -2.94 33.11
CA GLU A 2 2.93 -3.58 32.96
C GLU A 2 2.40 -3.47 31.51
N ILE A 3 2.67 -2.33 30.86
CA ILE A 3 2.31 -2.13 29.44
C ILE A 3 2.94 -3.22 28.54
N ILE A 4 4.22 -3.52 28.71
CA ILE A 4 4.93 -4.55 27.93
C ILE A 4 4.31 -5.93 28.16
N LYS A 5 3.97 -6.27 29.38
CA LYS A 5 3.34 -7.55 29.73
C LYS A 5 1.92 -7.65 29.14
N THR A 6 1.18 -6.55 29.13
CA THR A 6 -0.14 -6.49 28.50
C THR A 6 -0.02 -6.70 26.99
N ILE A 7 0.85 -5.97 26.31
CA ILE A 7 1.11 -6.16 24.87
C ILE A 7 1.47 -7.62 24.57
N TYR A 8 2.36 -8.22 25.38
CA TYR A 8 2.73 -9.62 25.22
C TYR A 8 1.52 -10.56 25.36
N ARG A 9 0.67 -10.39 26.38
CA ARG A 9 -0.52 -11.23 26.58
C ARG A 9 -1.45 -11.20 25.38
N GLU A 10 -1.68 -10.01 24.83
CA GLU A 10 -2.60 -9.83 23.69
C GLU A 10 -2.00 -10.36 22.38
N LEU A 11 -0.69 -10.21 22.16
CA LEU A 11 -0.07 -10.53 20.88
C LEU A 11 0.50 -11.96 20.79
N LYS A 12 0.81 -12.65 21.89
CA LYS A 12 1.52 -13.94 21.88
C LYS A 12 0.83 -15.06 21.10
N ASN A 13 -0.50 -15.00 20.95
CA ASN A 13 -1.30 -16.00 20.24
C ASN A 13 -1.69 -15.57 18.83
N ILE A 14 -1.32 -14.36 18.40
CA ILE A 14 -1.68 -13.82 17.08
C ILE A 14 -0.75 -14.40 16.02
N LYS A 15 -1.34 -14.95 14.94
CA LYS A 15 -0.61 -15.59 13.84
C LYS A 15 -0.36 -14.66 12.63
N ILE A 16 -0.20 -13.37 12.88
CA ILE A 16 0.13 -12.39 11.84
C ILE A 16 1.59 -11.95 11.98
N PRO A 17 2.22 -11.44 10.92
CA PRO A 17 3.55 -10.84 11.02
C PRO A 17 3.57 -9.67 12.00
N ILE A 18 4.59 -9.61 12.85
CA ILE A 18 4.83 -8.50 13.78
C ILE A 18 6.18 -7.88 13.42
N VAL A 19 6.17 -6.60 13.06
CA VAL A 19 7.39 -5.80 12.91
C VAL A 19 7.57 -4.97 14.17
N LEU A 20 8.68 -5.17 14.84
CA LEU A 20 9.03 -4.48 16.09
C LEU A 20 10.07 -3.40 15.81
N ASP A 21 9.68 -2.14 15.94
CA ASP A 21 10.59 -0.99 15.89
C ASP A 21 10.98 -0.62 17.33
N PRO A 22 12.23 -0.90 17.77
CA PRO A 22 12.62 -0.72 19.16
C PRO A 22 13.04 0.71 19.44
N ILE A 23 12.11 1.64 19.41
CA ILE A 23 12.38 3.06 19.61
C ILE A 23 12.87 3.30 21.06
N ILE A 24 14.17 3.27 21.27
CA ILE A 24 14.81 3.45 22.61
C ILE A 24 15.09 4.91 22.88
N LYS A 25 15.48 5.67 21.83
CA LYS A 25 15.89 7.07 21.97
C LYS A 25 15.20 7.94 20.94
N SER A 26 14.69 9.11 21.37
CA SER A 26 14.11 10.07 20.44
C SER A 26 15.17 10.73 19.56
N THR A 27 14.77 11.31 18.45
CA THR A 27 15.64 12.10 17.55
C THR A 27 16.28 13.30 18.29
N THR A 28 15.63 13.79 19.34
CA THR A 28 16.11 14.89 20.19
C THR A 28 16.99 14.42 21.35
N GLY A 29 17.23 13.11 21.49
CA GLY A 29 18.19 12.54 22.44
C GLY A 29 17.61 12.01 23.76
N GLY A 30 16.32 12.18 24.03
CA GLY A 30 15.65 11.62 25.21
C GLY A 30 15.46 10.11 25.15
N LEU A 31 15.67 9.39 26.26
CA LEU A 31 15.31 7.96 26.35
C LEU A 31 13.79 7.83 26.43
N LEU A 32 13.22 6.98 25.60
CA LEU A 32 11.78 6.70 25.51
C LEU A 32 11.37 5.42 26.25
N ILE A 33 12.32 4.54 26.52
CA ILE A 33 12.13 3.33 27.32
C ILE A 33 12.90 3.47 28.63
N GLU A 34 12.24 3.28 29.76
CA GLU A 34 12.90 3.24 31.06
C GLU A 34 13.89 2.07 31.14
N LYS A 35 15.03 2.29 31.78
CA LYS A 35 16.06 1.24 31.94
C LYS A 35 15.51 -0.05 32.56
N THR A 36 14.56 0.06 33.49
CA THR A 36 13.89 -1.06 34.14
C THR A 36 13.00 -1.83 33.18
N ALA A 37 12.38 -1.16 32.19
CA ALA A 37 11.49 -1.76 31.21
C ALA A 37 12.24 -2.51 30.09
N ILE A 38 13.54 -2.22 29.88
CA ILE A 38 14.32 -2.87 28.81
C ILE A 38 14.47 -4.39 29.00
N LYS A 39 14.56 -4.85 30.24
CA LYS A 39 14.60 -6.30 30.54
C LYS A 39 13.30 -6.99 30.10
N ASP A 40 12.16 -6.38 30.39
CA ASP A 40 10.85 -6.87 29.97
C ASP A 40 10.70 -6.80 28.45
N PHE A 41 11.19 -5.74 27.82
CA PHE A 41 11.19 -5.59 26.36
C PHE A 41 11.97 -6.73 25.69
N LYS A 42 13.21 -6.98 26.14
CA LYS A 42 14.03 -8.09 25.64
C LYS A 42 13.35 -9.45 25.87
N LYS A 43 12.73 -9.67 27.02
CA LYS A 43 12.12 -10.97 27.42
C LYS A 43 10.79 -11.24 26.73
N PHE A 44 9.95 -10.22 26.54
CA PHE A 44 8.56 -10.41 26.14
C PHE A 44 8.26 -9.95 24.71
N LEU A 45 8.83 -8.84 24.24
CA LEU A 45 8.47 -8.30 22.91
C LEU A 45 9.37 -8.80 21.79
N ILE A 46 10.67 -8.90 22.01
CA ILE A 46 11.61 -9.39 20.98
C ILE A 46 11.23 -10.78 20.48
N PRO A 47 10.83 -11.78 21.34
CA PRO A 47 10.42 -13.10 20.87
C PRO A 47 9.16 -13.11 20.01
N LEU A 48 8.31 -12.08 20.08
CA LEU A 48 7.12 -11.96 19.24
C LEU A 48 7.44 -11.48 17.81
N ALA A 49 8.61 -10.86 17.62
CA ALA A 49 8.93 -10.17 16.38
C ALA A 49 9.17 -11.16 15.23
N THR A 50 8.39 -11.03 14.17
CA THR A 50 8.72 -11.62 12.87
C THR A 50 9.97 -10.93 12.29
N VAL A 51 10.05 -9.59 12.46
CA VAL A 51 11.22 -8.79 12.12
C VAL A 51 11.38 -7.71 13.18
N ILE A 52 12.59 -7.50 13.68
CA ILE A 52 12.94 -6.33 14.49
C ILE A 52 13.84 -5.38 13.68
N THR A 53 13.60 -4.06 13.77
CA THR A 53 14.24 -3.04 12.90
C THR A 53 15.07 -2.01 13.67
N PRO A 54 16.02 -2.41 14.53
CA PRO A 54 16.83 -1.47 15.27
C PRO A 54 17.74 -0.65 14.34
N ASN A 55 17.92 0.64 14.64
CA ASN A 55 19.05 1.39 14.10
C ASN A 55 20.36 0.96 14.78
N LYS A 56 21.51 1.52 14.34
CA LYS A 56 22.82 1.16 14.91
C LYS A 56 22.87 1.33 16.42
N PHE A 57 22.41 2.47 16.96
CA PHE A 57 22.41 2.74 18.39
C PHE A 57 21.55 1.74 19.17
N GLU A 58 20.35 1.45 18.65
CA GLU A 58 19.42 0.51 19.27
C GLU A 58 19.96 -0.92 19.24
N ALA A 59 20.62 -1.32 18.13
CA ALA A 59 21.26 -2.62 18.03
C ALA A 59 22.41 -2.76 19.02
N GLU A 60 23.24 -1.72 19.20
CA GLU A 60 24.29 -1.68 20.23
C GLU A 60 23.70 -1.78 21.63
N TYR A 61 22.63 -1.02 21.89
CA TYR A 61 21.98 -0.99 23.20
C TYR A 61 21.33 -2.33 23.57
N LEU A 62 20.62 -2.94 22.61
CA LEU A 62 19.96 -4.24 22.81
C LEU A 62 20.97 -5.38 22.95
N SER A 63 21.97 -5.42 22.08
CA SER A 63 22.98 -6.48 22.08
C SER A 63 24.08 -6.29 23.12
N GLU A 64 24.26 -5.07 23.62
CA GLU A 64 25.41 -4.71 24.50
C GLU A 64 26.76 -4.93 23.80
N ILE A 65 26.77 -4.85 22.45
CA ILE A 65 27.96 -4.98 21.60
C ILE A 65 28.12 -3.70 20.81
N LYS A 66 29.29 -3.05 20.90
CA LYS A 66 29.63 -1.89 20.06
C LYS A 66 29.85 -2.34 18.61
N ILE A 67 29.19 -1.65 17.68
CA ILE A 67 29.27 -1.95 16.24
C ILE A 67 30.30 -1.02 15.58
N ASP A 68 31.51 -1.52 15.44
CA ASP A 68 32.65 -0.84 14.82
C ASP A 68 33.22 -1.57 13.61
N SER A 69 32.80 -2.79 13.38
CA SER A 69 33.26 -3.66 12.30
C SER A 69 32.12 -4.54 11.78
N LYS A 70 32.30 -5.13 10.61
CA LYS A 70 31.38 -6.14 10.06
C LYS A 70 31.20 -7.33 11.01
N LYS A 71 32.28 -7.74 11.69
CA LYS A 71 32.23 -8.86 12.64
C LYS A 71 31.42 -8.53 13.90
N SER A 72 31.59 -7.31 14.46
CA SER A 72 30.77 -6.86 15.61
C SER A 72 29.30 -6.64 15.21
N LEU A 73 29.02 -6.15 14.00
CA LEU A 73 27.65 -6.04 13.46
C LEU A 73 26.95 -7.40 13.39
N GLN A 74 27.64 -8.41 12.85
CA GLN A 74 27.12 -9.77 12.77
C GLN A 74 26.86 -10.36 14.16
N LYS A 75 27.78 -10.17 15.10
CA LYS A 75 27.60 -10.61 16.50
C LYS A 75 26.42 -9.91 17.18
N ALA A 76 26.25 -8.59 16.98
CA ALA A 76 25.14 -7.86 17.54
C ALA A 76 23.79 -8.36 16.98
N ALA A 77 23.70 -8.56 15.67
CA ALA A 77 22.50 -9.12 15.04
C ALA A 77 22.18 -10.52 15.56
N GLN A 78 23.20 -11.41 15.66
CA GLN A 78 23.02 -12.75 16.19
C GLN A 78 22.53 -12.71 17.64
N LYS A 79 23.13 -11.90 18.49
CA LYS A 79 22.70 -11.79 19.88
C LYS A 79 21.24 -11.32 20.03
N ILE A 80 20.78 -10.42 19.16
CA ILE A 80 19.37 -10.01 19.13
C ILE A 80 18.48 -11.15 18.61
N GLN A 81 18.93 -11.92 17.64
CA GLN A 81 18.20 -13.08 17.16
C GLN A 81 18.07 -14.15 18.24
N ASP A 82 19.13 -14.38 19.01
CA ASP A 82 19.15 -15.33 20.14
C ASP A 82 18.17 -14.94 21.27
N MET A 83 17.72 -13.68 21.33
CA MET A 83 16.64 -13.23 22.21
C MET A 83 15.26 -13.67 21.70
N GLY A 84 15.13 -14.26 20.49
CA GLY A 84 13.92 -14.87 19.98
C GLY A 84 13.31 -14.20 18.76
N ALA A 85 13.82 -13.10 18.26
CA ALA A 85 13.34 -12.50 17.01
C ALA A 85 13.63 -13.42 15.80
N LYS A 86 12.67 -13.60 14.89
CA LYS A 86 12.85 -14.47 13.73
C LYS A 86 13.85 -13.91 12.72
N ASN A 87 13.80 -12.62 12.45
CA ASN A 87 14.68 -11.92 11.51
C ASN A 87 15.08 -10.56 12.09
N ILE A 88 16.28 -10.11 11.74
CA ILE A 88 16.86 -8.85 12.19
C ILE A 88 17.15 -7.97 10.98
N VAL A 89 16.78 -6.71 11.04
CA VAL A 89 17.14 -5.69 10.04
C VAL A 89 17.76 -4.51 10.77
N ILE A 90 19.09 -4.44 10.84
CA ILE A 90 19.77 -3.27 11.43
C ILE A 90 19.81 -2.19 10.37
N THR A 91 19.11 -1.10 10.64
CA THR A 91 18.88 -0.01 9.68
C THR A 91 19.88 1.13 9.84
N GLY A 92 20.05 1.91 8.76
CA GLY A 92 20.72 3.18 8.83
C GLY A 92 22.24 3.13 9.04
N LEU A 93 22.90 2.06 8.63
CA LEU A 93 24.36 1.94 8.69
C LEU A 93 25.00 2.83 7.62
N GLU A 94 25.74 3.84 8.05
CA GLU A 94 26.40 4.77 7.14
C GLU A 94 27.82 4.33 6.80
N THR A 95 28.12 4.30 5.50
CA THR A 95 29.46 4.01 4.98
C THR A 95 29.68 4.75 3.68
N ASN A 96 30.71 5.58 3.60
CA ASN A 96 31.13 6.28 2.38
C ASN A 96 30.00 6.98 1.61
N GLY A 97 29.15 7.74 2.31
CA GLY A 97 28.02 8.47 1.69
C GLY A 97 26.82 7.62 1.26
N GLN A 98 26.86 6.33 1.54
CA GLN A 98 25.74 5.41 1.36
C GLN A 98 25.08 5.10 2.70
N ILE A 99 23.81 4.72 2.67
CA ILE A 99 23.09 4.19 3.81
C ILE A 99 22.70 2.74 3.52
N SER A 100 23.04 1.85 4.44
CA SER A 100 22.87 0.42 4.27
C SER A 100 22.05 -0.18 5.41
N ASP A 101 21.28 -1.22 5.10
CA ASP A 101 20.60 -2.03 6.09
C ASP A 101 21.24 -3.43 6.06
N PHE A 102 21.59 -3.94 7.23
CA PHE A 102 22.10 -5.30 7.39
C PHE A 102 20.96 -6.22 7.81
N ILE A 103 20.82 -7.32 7.10
CA ILE A 103 19.76 -8.29 7.31
C ILE A 103 20.34 -9.62 7.76
N LEU A 104 19.81 -10.15 8.86
CA LEU A 104 19.98 -11.54 9.29
C LEU A 104 18.63 -12.24 9.19
N GLU A 105 18.48 -13.07 8.16
CA GLU A 105 17.28 -13.85 7.88
C GLU A 105 17.58 -15.33 8.10
N LYS A 106 17.02 -15.90 9.16
CA LYS A 106 17.39 -17.26 9.60
C LYS A 106 18.91 -17.38 9.81
N LYS A 107 19.61 -18.06 8.89
CA LYS A 107 21.08 -18.19 8.87
C LYS A 107 21.74 -17.40 7.73
N SER A 108 20.96 -16.77 6.86
CA SER A 108 21.45 -15.98 5.74
C SER A 108 21.71 -14.54 6.16
N GLN A 109 22.80 -13.96 5.66
CA GLN A 109 23.18 -12.59 5.95
C GLN A 109 23.43 -11.83 4.65
N TYR A 110 22.87 -10.64 4.53
CA TYR A 110 23.07 -9.79 3.36
C TYR A 110 22.87 -8.32 3.72
N THR A 111 23.30 -7.43 2.83
CA THR A 111 23.17 -5.97 3.00
C THR A 111 22.45 -5.39 1.81
N ILE A 112 21.56 -4.43 2.06
CA ILE A 112 20.88 -3.65 1.03
C ILE A 112 21.29 -2.20 1.20
N SER A 113 21.98 -1.65 0.20
CA SER A 113 22.50 -0.28 0.20
C SER A 113 21.63 0.67 -0.62
N GLY A 114 21.66 1.94 -0.29
CA GLY A 114 20.96 3.00 -1.00
C GLY A 114 21.65 4.35 -0.83
N LYS A 115 21.16 5.36 -1.54
CA LYS A 115 21.66 6.73 -1.42
C LYS A 115 21.26 7.35 -0.09
N LYS A 116 22.20 8.05 0.57
CA LYS A 116 21.90 8.86 1.74
C LYS A 116 21.30 10.21 1.33
N ILE A 117 20.28 10.65 2.03
CA ILE A 117 19.82 12.05 1.96
C ILE A 117 20.36 12.76 3.18
N PRO A 118 21.17 13.83 3.01
CA PRO A 118 21.77 14.56 4.12
C PRO A 118 20.76 15.50 4.78
N LYS A 119 19.67 14.94 5.32
CA LYS A 119 18.63 15.66 6.04
C LYS A 119 18.37 15.00 7.38
N ILE A 120 18.33 15.80 8.44
CA ILE A 120 17.80 15.37 9.73
C ILE A 120 16.27 15.39 9.60
N ASN A 121 15.62 14.31 9.96
CA ASN A 121 14.18 14.16 9.80
C ASN A 121 13.56 13.37 10.94
N HIS A 122 12.25 13.53 11.11
CA HIS A 122 11.44 12.74 12.01
C HIS A 122 10.44 11.89 11.24
N GLY A 123 10.22 10.65 11.69
CA GLY A 123 9.24 9.72 11.12
C GLY A 123 9.79 8.69 10.13
N SER A 124 11.09 8.74 9.79
CA SER A 124 11.69 7.77 8.84
C SER A 124 11.67 6.33 9.37
N GLY A 125 11.94 6.09 10.66
CA GLY A 125 11.86 4.75 11.28
C GLY A 125 10.44 4.19 11.20
N CYS A 126 9.44 4.99 11.60
CA CYS A 126 8.03 4.60 11.54
C CYS A 126 7.57 4.29 10.09
N ASN A 127 8.02 5.08 9.10
CA ASN A 127 7.73 4.82 7.70
C ASN A 127 8.37 3.51 7.22
N TYR A 128 9.60 3.25 7.66
CA TYR A 128 10.31 2.02 7.33
C TYR A 128 9.60 0.79 7.90
N SER A 129 9.35 0.77 9.20
CA SER A 129 8.74 -0.38 9.88
C SER A 129 7.29 -0.65 9.41
N SER A 130 6.50 0.41 9.18
CA SER A 130 5.13 0.29 8.67
C SER A 130 5.08 -0.23 7.23
N SER A 131 5.95 0.27 6.34
CA SER A 131 6.03 -0.20 4.95
C SER A 131 6.59 -1.61 4.84
N LEU A 132 7.49 -2.00 5.76
CA LEU A 132 7.99 -3.37 5.88
C LEU A 132 6.85 -4.33 6.25
N LEU A 133 6.07 -3.98 7.27
CA LEU A 133 4.90 -4.77 7.67
C LEU A 133 3.89 -4.90 6.53
N PHE A 134 3.57 -3.79 5.85
CA PHE A 134 2.69 -3.80 4.69
C PHE A 134 3.14 -4.81 3.62
N SER A 135 4.43 -4.80 3.26
CA SER A 135 4.97 -5.72 2.26
C SER A 135 4.89 -7.17 2.73
N LEU A 136 5.26 -7.46 3.98
CA LEU A 136 5.23 -8.83 4.53
C LEU A 136 3.82 -9.41 4.59
N VAL A 137 2.81 -8.60 4.97
CA VAL A 137 1.40 -9.02 5.00
C VAL A 137 0.88 -9.33 3.60
N ASN A 138 1.39 -8.64 2.57
CA ASN A 138 1.06 -8.92 1.17
C ASN A 138 1.86 -10.09 0.57
N GLY A 139 2.59 -10.85 1.37
CA GLY A 139 3.25 -12.10 0.98
C GLY A 139 4.58 -11.94 0.26
N THR A 140 5.18 -10.74 0.28
CA THR A 140 6.51 -10.55 -0.32
C THR A 140 7.62 -11.16 0.56
N SER A 141 8.73 -11.57 -0.08
CA SER A 141 9.93 -12.02 0.65
C SER A 141 10.50 -10.90 1.53
N LEU A 142 11.21 -11.25 2.60
CA LEU A 142 11.86 -10.24 3.47
C LEU A 142 12.81 -9.35 2.67
N LYS A 143 13.56 -9.92 1.73
CA LYS A 143 14.49 -9.17 0.88
C LYS A 143 13.78 -8.09 0.05
N GLU A 144 12.67 -8.43 -0.58
CA GLU A 144 11.89 -7.47 -1.38
C GLU A 144 11.16 -6.46 -0.49
N ALA A 145 10.65 -6.90 0.66
CA ALA A 145 10.02 -6.02 1.65
C ALA A 145 11.01 -4.96 2.18
N VAL A 146 12.26 -5.35 2.48
CA VAL A 146 13.33 -4.41 2.89
C VAL A 146 13.68 -3.44 1.77
N LYS A 147 13.81 -3.91 0.52
CA LYS A 147 14.06 -3.02 -0.63
C LYS A 147 12.95 -1.98 -0.81
N PHE A 148 11.70 -2.43 -0.75
CA PHE A 148 10.54 -1.56 -0.83
C PHE A 148 10.55 -0.51 0.29
N SER A 149 10.76 -0.95 1.54
CA SER A 149 10.74 -0.06 2.71
C SER A 149 11.87 0.97 2.67
N LYS A 150 13.05 0.55 2.21
CA LYS A 150 14.19 1.46 2.00
C LYS A 150 13.88 2.54 0.96
N GLN A 151 13.30 2.15 -0.18
CA GLN A 151 12.90 3.10 -1.23
C GLN A 151 11.78 4.02 -0.76
N PHE A 152 10.75 3.47 -0.10
CA PHE A 152 9.64 4.23 0.46
C PHE A 152 10.11 5.28 1.47
N THR A 153 11.01 4.88 2.37
CA THR A 153 11.61 5.79 3.36
C THR A 153 12.48 6.85 2.70
N TYR A 154 13.29 6.48 1.71
CA TYR A 154 14.07 7.44 0.91
C TYR A 154 13.18 8.51 0.30
N ASP A 155 12.08 8.11 -0.36
CA ASP A 155 11.13 9.03 -0.99
C ASP A 155 10.44 9.92 0.06
N SER A 156 10.10 9.39 1.23
CA SER A 156 9.50 10.15 2.32
C SER A 156 10.43 11.22 2.91
N ILE A 157 11.71 10.89 3.05
CA ILE A 157 12.76 11.84 3.50
C ILE A 157 13.00 12.91 2.42
N LYS A 158 13.08 12.52 1.15
CA LYS A 158 13.25 13.45 0.03
C LYS A 158 12.16 14.51 -0.01
N ASN A 159 10.93 14.14 0.35
CA ASN A 159 9.77 15.02 0.39
C ASN A 159 9.53 15.66 1.77
N ALA A 160 10.43 15.45 2.75
CA ALA A 160 10.30 16.01 4.09
C ALA A 160 10.17 17.52 4.06
N LYS A 161 9.25 18.04 4.88
CA LYS A 161 8.95 19.48 4.99
C LYS A 161 9.12 19.94 6.44
N ASN A 162 9.60 21.15 6.58
CA ASN A 162 9.51 21.88 7.83
C ASN A 162 8.07 22.39 7.99
N ILE A 163 7.39 21.98 9.05
CA ILE A 163 6.00 22.41 9.35
C ILE A 163 5.92 23.23 10.64
N GLY A 164 7.04 23.73 11.14
CA GLY A 164 7.11 24.52 12.35
C GLY A 164 8.53 24.74 12.81
N TYR A 165 8.72 24.90 14.12
CA TYR A 165 10.03 25.01 14.71
C TYR A 165 10.62 23.61 14.95
N GLY A 166 11.73 23.27 14.30
CA GLY A 166 12.47 22.03 14.57
C GLY A 166 12.86 21.24 13.33
N ILE A 167 12.81 19.92 13.46
CA ILE A 167 13.31 18.96 12.48
C ILE A 167 12.27 18.73 11.39
N ASP A 168 12.69 18.57 10.14
CA ASP A 168 11.83 18.24 9.02
C ASP A 168 11.04 16.94 9.28
N ILE A 169 9.75 16.96 8.97
CA ILE A 169 8.88 15.78 9.08
C ILE A 169 8.80 15.10 7.71
N THR A 170 9.04 13.79 7.70
CA THR A 170 8.91 12.98 6.49
C THR A 170 7.52 13.10 5.90
N GLN A 171 7.44 13.24 4.57
CA GLN A 171 6.17 13.34 3.85
C GLN A 171 6.07 12.21 2.83
N ILE A 172 4.96 11.48 2.89
CA ILE A 172 4.59 10.60 1.80
C ILE A 172 3.94 11.50 0.75
N LYS A 173 4.57 11.67 -0.43
CA LYS A 173 3.84 12.22 -1.55
C LYS A 173 2.64 11.33 -1.76
N ASN A 174 1.43 11.89 -1.67
CA ASN A 174 0.25 11.21 -2.18
C ASN A 174 0.54 10.84 -3.63
N LYS A 175 1.03 9.63 -3.85
CA LYS A 175 0.88 8.97 -5.14
C LYS A 175 -0.62 8.95 -5.34
N ASP A 176 -1.04 9.31 -6.51
CA ASP A 176 -2.42 9.37 -6.94
C ASP A 176 -3.27 8.32 -6.20
N THR A 177 -4.03 8.76 -5.18
CA THR A 177 -4.86 7.88 -4.36
C THR A 177 -5.87 7.15 -5.24
N ILE A 178 -6.30 7.78 -6.33
CA ILE A 178 -7.19 7.23 -7.35
C ILE A 178 -6.59 5.98 -7.98
N HIS A 179 -5.28 6.02 -8.29
CA HIS A 179 -4.59 4.85 -8.85
C HIS A 179 -4.55 3.70 -7.84
N THR A 180 -4.25 3.99 -6.59
CA THR A 180 -4.19 2.98 -5.52
C THR A 180 -5.57 2.39 -5.23
N GLU A 181 -6.59 3.23 -5.13
CA GLU A 181 -7.96 2.83 -4.86
C GLU A 181 -8.54 2.00 -6.00
N LEU A 182 -8.35 2.42 -7.27
CA LEU A 182 -8.84 1.66 -8.42
C LEU A 182 -8.12 0.32 -8.55
N ASN A 183 -6.80 0.28 -8.36
CA ASN A 183 -6.05 -0.97 -8.40
C ASN A 183 -6.54 -1.97 -7.34
N HIS A 184 -6.79 -1.48 -6.12
CA HIS A 184 -7.34 -2.30 -5.05
C HIS A 184 -8.75 -2.82 -5.39
N ALA A 185 -9.62 -1.96 -5.94
CA ALA A 185 -10.97 -2.33 -6.36
C ALA A 185 -10.96 -3.37 -7.48
N ILE A 186 -10.07 -3.23 -8.47
CA ILE A 186 -9.89 -4.21 -9.56
C ILE A 186 -9.42 -5.55 -9.02
N ASN A 187 -8.44 -5.57 -8.11
CA ASN A 187 -7.95 -6.81 -7.50
C ASN A 187 -9.06 -7.54 -6.73
N LYS A 188 -9.88 -6.81 -5.99
CA LYS A 188 -11.07 -7.38 -5.35
C LYS A 188 -12.06 -7.93 -6.37
N PHE A 189 -12.34 -7.18 -7.44
CA PHE A 189 -13.30 -7.56 -8.49
C PHE A 189 -12.88 -8.86 -9.19
N VAL A 190 -11.62 -8.97 -9.62
CA VAL A 190 -11.13 -10.18 -10.31
C VAL A 190 -11.04 -11.40 -9.37
N GLY A 191 -10.91 -11.17 -8.06
CA GLY A 191 -10.91 -12.22 -7.03
C GLY A 191 -12.31 -12.77 -6.68
N ILE A 192 -13.40 -12.16 -7.17
CA ILE A 192 -14.75 -12.63 -6.88
C ILE A 192 -15.00 -13.98 -7.57
N LYS A 193 -15.45 -14.98 -6.82
CA LYS A 193 -15.77 -16.31 -7.35
C LYS A 193 -16.81 -16.22 -8.48
N ASN A 194 -16.54 -16.84 -9.63
CA ASN A 194 -17.40 -16.87 -10.80
C ASN A 194 -17.65 -15.52 -11.49
N ILE A 195 -16.86 -14.49 -11.20
CA ILE A 195 -17.03 -13.14 -11.79
C ILE A 195 -16.97 -13.17 -13.34
N TYR A 196 -16.26 -14.14 -13.92
CA TYR A 196 -16.17 -14.32 -15.37
C TYR A 196 -17.53 -14.45 -16.07
N LYS A 197 -18.59 -14.89 -15.34
CA LYS A 197 -19.97 -14.96 -15.86
C LYS A 197 -20.59 -13.58 -16.07
N SER A 198 -20.07 -12.55 -15.38
CA SER A 198 -20.54 -11.17 -15.47
C SER A 198 -19.75 -10.31 -16.46
N ILE A 199 -18.75 -10.88 -17.13
CA ILE A 199 -17.98 -10.17 -18.16
C ILE A 199 -18.76 -10.20 -19.46
N PRO A 200 -19.06 -9.05 -20.10
CA PRO A 200 -19.74 -8.97 -21.39
C PRO A 200 -18.80 -9.36 -22.54
N GLU A 201 -19.36 -9.57 -23.75
CA GLU A 201 -18.57 -9.89 -24.95
C GLU A 201 -17.60 -8.76 -25.31
N CYS A 202 -17.99 -7.49 -25.10
CA CYS A 202 -17.10 -6.33 -25.29
C CYS A 202 -16.04 -6.19 -24.20
N GLN A 203 -15.97 -7.14 -23.25
CA GLN A 203 -15.12 -7.13 -22.07
C GLN A 203 -15.46 -6.01 -21.09
N THR A 204 -14.89 -6.08 -19.88
CA THR A 204 -15.15 -5.12 -18.80
C THR A 204 -14.08 -4.06 -18.72
N ASN A 205 -14.45 -2.85 -18.36
CA ASN A 205 -13.54 -1.85 -17.82
C ASN A 205 -14.11 -1.30 -16.52
N PHE A 206 -13.20 -0.95 -15.61
CA PHE A 206 -13.50 -0.34 -14.33
C PHE A 206 -12.77 1.00 -14.26
N VAL A 207 -13.50 2.07 -14.01
CA VAL A 207 -12.96 3.44 -14.01
C VAL A 207 -13.24 4.16 -12.71
N PHE A 208 -12.33 5.09 -12.35
CA PHE A 208 -12.45 5.95 -11.18
C PHE A 208 -11.97 7.36 -11.50
N SER A 209 -12.76 8.39 -11.11
CA SER A 209 -12.47 9.79 -11.43
C SER A 209 -11.79 10.55 -10.29
N LYS A 210 -11.09 11.65 -10.65
CA LYS A 210 -10.80 12.74 -9.73
C LYS A 210 -12.10 13.30 -9.14
N LYS A 211 -12.00 14.11 -8.07
CA LYS A 211 -13.20 14.67 -7.39
C LYS A 211 -14.10 15.48 -8.34
N GLU A 212 -13.53 16.28 -9.22
CA GLU A 212 -14.24 17.13 -10.17
C GLU A 212 -13.68 16.90 -11.59
N PRO A 213 -14.07 15.80 -12.24
CA PRO A 213 -13.52 15.49 -13.55
C PRO A 213 -14.04 16.45 -14.60
N LYS A 214 -13.15 17.10 -15.33
CA LYS A 214 -13.50 18.01 -16.44
C LYS A 214 -13.53 17.30 -17.78
N SER A 215 -12.79 16.23 -17.91
CA SER A 215 -12.68 15.43 -19.12
C SER A 215 -12.39 13.96 -18.82
N ILE A 216 -12.45 13.12 -19.84
CA ILE A 216 -12.07 11.70 -19.73
C ILE A 216 -10.60 11.52 -19.28
N LYS A 217 -9.74 12.52 -19.48
CA LYS A 217 -8.36 12.53 -19.01
C LYS A 217 -8.24 12.66 -17.47
N ASP A 218 -9.34 12.96 -16.79
CA ASP A 218 -9.40 12.99 -15.33
C ASP A 218 -9.97 11.69 -14.74
N ILE A 219 -10.22 10.69 -15.61
CA ILE A 219 -10.78 9.40 -15.25
C ILE A 219 -9.75 8.31 -15.54
N LEU A 220 -9.36 7.60 -14.47
CA LEU A 220 -8.44 6.48 -14.52
C LEU A 220 -9.20 5.22 -14.89
N GLY A 221 -8.65 4.38 -15.76
CA GLY A 221 -9.21 3.09 -16.15
C GLY A 221 -8.14 2.16 -16.71
N VAL A 222 -8.48 0.91 -16.97
CA VAL A 222 -7.57 -0.05 -17.61
C VAL A 222 -7.40 0.35 -19.08
N SER A 223 -6.16 0.57 -19.54
CA SER A 223 -5.85 0.97 -20.92
C SER A 223 -6.29 -0.07 -21.97
N GLY A 224 -6.26 -1.35 -21.57
CA GLY A 224 -6.91 -2.46 -22.30
C GLY A 224 -8.29 -2.77 -21.76
N ARG A 225 -8.46 -3.98 -21.22
CA ARG A 225 -9.74 -4.47 -20.67
C ARG A 225 -9.48 -5.40 -19.49
N ILE A 226 -10.50 -5.64 -18.69
CA ILE A 226 -10.60 -6.80 -17.81
C ILE A 226 -11.29 -7.87 -18.64
N VAL A 227 -10.52 -8.89 -19.02
CA VAL A 227 -10.93 -9.89 -20.02
C VAL A 227 -11.29 -11.22 -19.39
N LYS A 228 -12.31 -11.89 -19.93
CA LYS A 228 -12.63 -13.26 -19.59
C LYS A 228 -11.67 -14.21 -20.32
N THR A 229 -11.00 -15.07 -19.57
CA THR A 229 -10.11 -16.12 -20.11
C THR A 229 -10.57 -17.47 -19.56
N GLY A 230 -11.40 -18.17 -20.33
CA GLY A 230 -12.04 -19.40 -19.87
C GLY A 230 -12.96 -19.14 -18.66
N ASN A 231 -12.65 -19.76 -17.53
CA ASN A 231 -13.36 -19.62 -16.24
C ASN A 231 -12.69 -18.62 -15.28
N THR A 232 -11.78 -17.82 -15.79
CA THR A 232 -11.04 -16.80 -15.03
C THR A 232 -11.19 -15.42 -15.65
N VAL A 233 -10.67 -14.43 -14.98
CA VAL A 233 -10.63 -13.04 -15.43
C VAL A 233 -9.21 -12.51 -15.29
N THR A 234 -8.72 -11.82 -16.32
CA THR A 234 -7.37 -11.26 -16.36
C THR A 234 -7.44 -9.77 -16.70
N VAL A 235 -6.60 -8.97 -16.07
CA VAL A 235 -6.44 -7.55 -16.40
C VAL A 235 -5.43 -7.44 -17.54
N ALA A 236 -5.88 -6.98 -18.69
CA ALA A 236 -5.06 -6.81 -19.90
C ALA A 236 -4.76 -5.32 -20.10
N GLY A 237 -3.62 -4.88 -19.64
CA GLY A 237 -3.12 -3.50 -19.73
C GLY A 237 -3.00 -2.79 -18.38
N ASP A 238 -2.29 -1.66 -18.41
CA ASP A 238 -2.01 -0.86 -17.23
C ASP A 238 -3.14 0.13 -16.92
N LEU A 239 -3.15 0.67 -15.71
CA LEU A 239 -4.02 1.77 -15.34
C LEU A 239 -3.49 3.08 -15.95
N SER A 240 -4.34 3.77 -16.68
CA SER A 240 -4.00 5.06 -17.28
C SER A 240 -5.20 6.02 -17.28
N TYR A 241 -4.91 7.31 -17.17
CA TYR A 241 -5.94 8.34 -17.34
C TYR A 241 -6.39 8.39 -18.80
N GLY A 242 -7.72 8.36 -19.03
CA GLY A 242 -8.30 8.22 -20.36
C GLY A 242 -8.31 6.78 -20.89
N GLY A 243 -7.92 5.79 -20.09
CA GLY A 243 -7.77 4.37 -20.50
C GLY A 243 -9.05 3.67 -20.96
N SER A 244 -10.22 4.21 -20.67
CA SER A 244 -11.51 3.67 -21.14
C SER A 244 -12.44 4.76 -21.63
N LYS A 245 -12.58 4.90 -22.95
CA LYS A 245 -13.41 5.96 -23.55
C LYS A 245 -14.89 5.83 -23.18
N HIS A 246 -15.49 4.66 -23.40
CA HIS A 246 -16.94 4.46 -23.21
C HIS A 246 -17.36 4.56 -21.73
N VAL A 247 -16.71 3.82 -20.84
CA VAL A 247 -17.09 3.81 -19.42
C VAL A 247 -16.75 5.16 -18.76
N ALA A 248 -15.67 5.82 -19.19
CA ALA A 248 -15.32 7.16 -18.72
C ALA A 248 -16.34 8.21 -19.20
N THR A 249 -16.83 8.13 -20.44
CA THR A 249 -17.90 9.01 -20.94
C THR A 249 -19.18 8.85 -20.13
N ALA A 250 -19.57 7.60 -19.82
CA ALA A 250 -20.72 7.34 -18.97
C ALA A 250 -20.54 7.97 -17.58
N LEU A 251 -19.38 7.74 -16.97
CA LEU A 251 -19.08 8.28 -15.64
C LEU A 251 -19.12 9.81 -15.61
N ILE A 252 -18.48 10.50 -16.56
CA ILE A 252 -18.45 11.96 -16.56
C ILE A 252 -19.85 12.55 -16.79
N THR A 253 -20.67 11.90 -17.58
CA THR A 253 -22.05 12.33 -17.83
C THR A 253 -22.91 12.20 -16.57
N ILE A 254 -22.78 11.10 -15.83
CA ILE A 254 -23.47 10.88 -14.56
C ILE A 254 -22.94 11.84 -13.48
N ASN A 255 -21.63 12.02 -13.40
CA ASN A 255 -20.98 12.86 -12.38
C ASN A 255 -21.44 14.33 -12.46
N LYS A 256 -21.79 14.83 -13.63
CA LYS A 256 -22.37 16.19 -13.80
C LYS A 256 -23.68 16.37 -13.01
N LYS A 257 -24.47 15.31 -12.86
CA LYS A 257 -25.76 15.32 -12.14
C LYS A 257 -25.61 14.82 -10.70
N PHE A 258 -24.68 13.90 -10.50
CA PHE A 258 -24.40 13.26 -9.21
C PHE A 258 -22.90 13.33 -8.92
N PRO A 259 -22.38 14.43 -8.34
CA PRO A 259 -20.93 14.64 -8.14
C PRO A 259 -20.25 13.59 -7.27
N ASP A 260 -20.98 12.94 -6.39
CA ASP A 260 -20.46 11.88 -5.51
C ASP A 260 -20.26 10.54 -6.24
N VAL A 261 -20.84 10.38 -7.43
CA VAL A 261 -20.64 9.18 -8.26
C VAL A 261 -19.30 9.32 -8.99
N ARG A 262 -18.29 8.64 -8.50
CA ARG A 262 -16.90 8.75 -8.97
C ARG A 262 -16.35 7.48 -9.59
N SER A 263 -17.10 6.39 -9.62
CA SER A 263 -16.69 5.13 -10.24
C SER A 263 -17.76 4.57 -11.16
N ALA A 264 -17.35 3.82 -12.18
CA ALA A 264 -18.23 3.08 -13.06
C ALA A 264 -17.57 1.80 -13.58
N ILE A 265 -18.40 0.80 -13.83
CA ILE A 265 -17.99 -0.48 -14.39
C ILE A 265 -19.08 -0.95 -15.37
N ASN A 266 -18.70 -1.54 -16.50
CA ASN A 266 -19.64 -2.20 -17.38
C ASN A 266 -19.65 -3.71 -17.12
N LEU A 267 -20.83 -4.27 -17.01
CA LEU A 267 -21.05 -5.70 -16.77
C LEU A 267 -22.04 -6.28 -17.80
N LYS A 268 -22.03 -7.60 -17.92
CA LYS A 268 -22.99 -8.32 -18.76
C LYS A 268 -24.41 -8.08 -18.25
N TYR A 269 -25.31 -7.73 -19.16
CA TYR A 269 -26.73 -7.61 -18.86
C TYR A 269 -27.32 -8.96 -18.45
N ASN A 270 -28.08 -8.97 -17.35
CA ASN A 270 -28.83 -10.13 -16.88
C ASN A 270 -30.10 -9.65 -16.15
N LYS A 271 -31.27 -10.15 -16.57
CA LYS A 271 -32.57 -9.79 -15.98
C LYS A 271 -32.61 -10.08 -14.46
N GLU A 272 -32.05 -11.20 -14.05
CA GLU A 272 -31.99 -11.59 -12.63
C GLU A 272 -31.17 -10.59 -11.79
N THR A 273 -30.00 -10.18 -12.30
CA THR A 273 -29.18 -9.16 -11.68
C THR A 273 -29.93 -7.84 -11.53
N ILE A 274 -30.60 -7.37 -12.56
CA ILE A 274 -31.42 -6.14 -12.51
C ILE A 274 -32.55 -6.27 -11.47
N SER A 275 -33.21 -7.42 -11.42
CA SER A 275 -34.26 -7.68 -10.42
C SER A 275 -33.69 -7.61 -8.99
N LYS A 276 -32.50 -8.17 -8.74
CA LYS A 276 -31.82 -8.09 -7.44
C LYS A 276 -31.47 -6.65 -7.08
N LEU A 277 -30.89 -5.87 -8.01
CA LEU A 277 -30.55 -4.47 -7.78
C LEU A 277 -31.78 -3.64 -7.39
N ARG A 278 -32.93 -3.87 -8.03
CA ARG A 278 -34.20 -3.22 -7.66
C ARG A 278 -34.68 -3.61 -6.26
N LYS A 279 -34.57 -4.90 -5.89
CA LYS A 279 -34.92 -5.39 -4.55
C LYS A 279 -34.05 -4.74 -3.47
N GLU A 280 -32.76 -4.52 -3.75
CA GLU A 280 -31.82 -3.81 -2.89
C GLU A 280 -32.02 -2.26 -2.90
N ARG A 281 -33.11 -1.77 -3.51
CA ARG A 281 -33.46 -0.34 -3.60
C ARG A 281 -32.40 0.52 -4.31
N LEU A 282 -31.57 -0.07 -5.17
CA LEU A 282 -30.67 0.69 -6.00
C LEU A 282 -31.42 1.35 -7.16
N LEU A 283 -30.99 2.55 -7.54
CA LEU A 283 -31.57 3.26 -8.68
C LEU A 283 -31.23 2.51 -9.97
N VAL A 284 -32.26 2.05 -10.65
CA VAL A 284 -32.14 1.33 -11.95
C VAL A 284 -32.91 2.10 -13.00
N SER A 285 -32.20 2.61 -14.01
CA SER A 285 -32.78 3.21 -15.22
C SER A 285 -32.47 2.37 -16.44
N SER A 286 -33.27 2.54 -17.49
CA SER A 286 -33.06 1.92 -18.79
C SER A 286 -33.51 2.86 -19.90
N TYR A 287 -32.87 2.76 -21.05
CA TYR A 287 -33.28 3.50 -22.25
C TYR A 287 -33.32 2.58 -23.47
N ASP A 288 -34.21 2.88 -24.41
CA ASP A 288 -34.36 2.12 -25.64
C ASP A 288 -33.58 2.80 -26.78
N ARG A 289 -32.57 2.11 -27.30
CA ARG A 289 -31.75 2.62 -28.40
C ARG A 289 -32.52 2.73 -29.73
N THR A 290 -33.68 2.12 -29.84
CA THR A 290 -34.53 2.28 -31.06
C THR A 290 -35.02 3.71 -31.19
N THR A 291 -35.24 4.40 -30.08
CA THR A 291 -35.72 5.79 -30.03
C THR A 291 -34.58 6.82 -30.15
N GLU A 292 -33.32 6.36 -30.26
CA GLU A 292 -32.17 7.23 -30.37
C GLU A 292 -32.13 8.02 -31.68
N PRO A 293 -31.97 9.35 -31.64
CA PRO A 293 -31.94 10.16 -32.87
C PRO A 293 -30.79 9.80 -33.81
N LYS A 294 -31.00 9.83 -35.12
CA LYS A 294 -30.00 9.45 -36.13
C LYS A 294 -28.68 10.22 -36.01
N ASN A 295 -28.77 11.52 -35.75
CA ASN A 295 -27.58 12.38 -35.53
C ASN A 295 -26.76 12.04 -34.30
N VAL A 296 -27.35 11.35 -33.31
CA VAL A 296 -26.68 10.83 -32.13
C VAL A 296 -26.00 9.51 -32.45
N LYS A 297 -26.65 8.64 -33.22
CA LYS A 297 -26.08 7.31 -33.60
C LYS A 297 -24.79 7.42 -34.41
N THR A 298 -24.63 8.47 -35.20
CA THR A 298 -23.45 8.65 -36.07
C THR A 298 -22.24 9.21 -35.35
N LYS A 299 -22.42 9.82 -34.18
CA LYS A 299 -21.32 10.43 -33.39
C LYS A 299 -20.84 9.46 -32.30
N GLU A 300 -19.59 9.03 -32.41
CA GLU A 300 -19.00 8.10 -31.44
C GLU A 300 -19.10 8.59 -29.98
N GLY A 301 -19.65 7.80 -29.07
CA GLY A 301 -19.82 8.10 -27.66
C GLY A 301 -21.08 8.88 -27.30
N SER A 302 -21.77 9.50 -28.23
CA SER A 302 -22.96 10.32 -27.93
C SER A 302 -24.20 9.51 -27.54
N SER A 303 -24.30 8.24 -27.96
CA SER A 303 -25.36 7.33 -27.51
C SER A 303 -25.40 7.15 -26.01
N ILE A 304 -24.22 7.08 -25.37
CA ILE A 304 -24.09 6.93 -23.90
C ILE A 304 -24.56 8.21 -23.21
N GLU A 305 -24.13 9.37 -23.71
CA GLU A 305 -24.57 10.67 -23.15
C GLU A 305 -26.07 10.87 -23.29
N TRP A 306 -26.63 10.50 -24.47
CA TRP A 306 -28.06 10.59 -24.70
C TRP A 306 -28.84 9.66 -23.77
N GLY A 307 -28.46 8.38 -23.65
CA GLY A 307 -29.17 7.42 -22.80
C GLY A 307 -29.10 7.69 -21.32
N ILE A 308 -28.11 8.49 -20.85
CA ILE A 308 -28.01 8.92 -19.45
C ILE A 308 -28.83 10.21 -19.19
N LYS A 309 -29.05 11.03 -20.21
CA LYS A 309 -29.82 12.27 -20.10
C LYS A 309 -31.33 12.05 -20.14
N TYR A 310 -31.79 11.06 -20.87
CA TYR A 310 -33.20 10.72 -21.13
C TYR A 310 -33.56 9.33 -20.57
#